data_0e7dda8df379d1d9fb9b774e6f7596be
#
_entry.id   0e7dda8df379d1d9fb9b774e6f7596be
#
_cell.length_a   1.000
_cell.length_b   1.000
_cell.length_c   1.000
_cell.angle_alpha   90.00
_cell.angle_beta   90.00
_cell.angle_gamma   90.00
#
_symmetry.space_group_name_H-M   'P 1'
#
loop_
_entity.id
_entity.type
_entity.pdbx_description
1 polymer ?
#
loop_
_entity_poly.entity_id
_entity_poly.type
_entity_poly.pdbx_seq_one_letter_code
_entity_poly.pdbx_strand_id
1 'polypeptide(L)'
;MWPTAFVRGRCSDAAPMGDLAERIRTRLLPAIVTALGVALLAGGLLSIAAPVTADPLSKPTPTAVAIVPTERTRITLPPPSSAGPVASPSIPADRVATRVRIAALGIDLPIVKPAGGPNAYPQCDVAMYLQELGQPGEGKATYLYAHARTGMFLPILESSLVQNGNKMLGMVVEVWTSDDQRFLYEITAVRRHQSSLTDAIDARGEELWLQTSEGPAVPKGQPPNPKLQVVAMPLSQEAADHVDAHPVAKPVDCG
;
A
#
# COMPACT_ATOMS: atom_id res chain seq x y z
N MET A 1 51.81 -52.09 -34.58
CA MET A 1 51.80 -53.01 -33.42
C MET A 1 50.42 -52.92 -32.80
N TRP A 2 49.80 -54.01 -32.61
CA TRP A 2 48.36 -54.23 -32.63
C TRP A 2 47.60 -53.96 -31.29
N PRO A 3 46.27 -53.80 -31.41
CA PRO A 3 45.46 -53.22 -30.34
C PRO A 3 44.84 -54.27 -29.43
N THR A 4 44.65 -53.93 -28.15
CA THR A 4 43.94 -54.75 -27.18
C THR A 4 42.44 -54.41 -27.24
N ALA A 5 41.65 -55.46 -27.48
CA ALA A 5 40.17 -55.44 -27.47
C ALA A 5 39.63 -55.23 -26.07
N PHE A 6 38.72 -54.26 -25.92
CA PHE A 6 37.98 -54.03 -24.70
C PHE A 6 36.61 -54.68 -24.77
N VAL A 7 36.38 -55.62 -23.89
CA VAL A 7 35.14 -56.38 -23.72
C VAL A 7 34.07 -55.45 -23.15
N ARG A 8 32.96 -55.30 -23.82
CA ARG A 8 31.75 -54.63 -23.31
C ARG A 8 31.02 -55.50 -22.31
N GLY A 9 31.09 -55.09 -21.03
CA GLY A 9 30.19 -55.59 -20.00
C GLY A 9 28.79 -54.99 -20.20
N ARG A 10 27.80 -55.85 -20.31
CA ARG A 10 26.38 -55.54 -20.39
C ARG A 10 25.90 -55.22 -18.96
N CYS A 11 25.65 -53.96 -18.62
CA CYS A 11 24.96 -53.58 -17.39
C CYS A 11 23.47 -53.87 -17.55
N SER A 12 22.91 -54.59 -16.61
CA SER A 12 21.51 -54.92 -16.47
C SER A 12 20.72 -53.64 -16.13
N ASP A 13 19.71 -53.35 -16.93
CA ASP A 13 18.73 -52.27 -16.67
C ASP A 13 17.87 -52.66 -15.47
N ALA A 14 18.20 -52.14 -14.31
CA ALA A 14 17.28 -52.06 -13.17
C ALA A 14 16.40 -50.83 -13.38
N ALA A 15 15.13 -51.01 -13.65
CA ALA A 15 14.16 -49.94 -13.80
C ALA A 15 14.07 -49.15 -12.50
N PRO A 16 14.15 -47.81 -12.55
CA PRO A 16 14.11 -47.01 -11.34
C PRO A 16 12.68 -46.95 -10.78
N MET A 17 12.46 -47.46 -9.58
CA MET A 17 11.20 -47.33 -8.81
C MET A 17 10.85 -45.88 -8.43
N GLY A 18 11.65 -44.90 -8.82
CA GLY A 18 11.41 -43.48 -8.57
C GLY A 18 10.32 -42.81 -9.42
N ASP A 19 10.06 -43.36 -10.62
CA ASP A 19 9.17 -42.74 -11.60
C ASP A 19 7.67 -42.80 -11.21
N LEU A 20 7.25 -43.81 -10.46
CA LEU A 20 5.86 -43.96 -10.04
C LEU A 20 5.48 -42.95 -8.95
N ALA A 21 6.36 -42.75 -7.99
CA ALA A 21 6.12 -41.79 -6.88
C ALA A 21 6.08 -40.34 -7.38
N GLU A 22 6.92 -40.02 -8.36
CA GLU A 22 6.97 -38.69 -8.97
C GLU A 22 5.75 -38.41 -9.85
N ARG A 23 5.25 -39.40 -10.59
CA ARG A 23 3.98 -39.30 -11.34
C ARG A 23 2.75 -39.15 -10.45
N ILE A 24 2.74 -39.80 -9.30
CA ILE A 24 1.67 -39.62 -8.31
C ILE A 24 1.71 -38.19 -7.73
N ARG A 25 2.88 -37.70 -7.38
CA ARG A 25 3.04 -36.36 -6.81
C ARG A 25 2.71 -35.23 -7.78
N THR A 26 3.10 -35.36 -9.05
CA THR A 26 2.91 -34.28 -10.03
C THR A 26 1.54 -34.23 -10.69
N ARG A 27 0.82 -35.37 -10.74
CA ARG A 27 -0.49 -35.44 -11.42
C ARG A 27 -1.68 -35.65 -10.48
N LEU A 28 -1.55 -36.45 -9.43
CA LEU A 28 -2.68 -36.74 -8.54
C LEU A 28 -2.88 -35.69 -7.45
N LEU A 29 -1.80 -35.14 -6.88
CA LEU A 29 -1.92 -34.12 -5.84
C LEU A 29 -2.65 -32.83 -6.30
N PRO A 30 -2.34 -32.26 -7.47
CA PRO A 30 -3.07 -31.09 -7.96
C PRO A 30 -4.55 -31.37 -8.24
N ALA A 31 -4.87 -32.57 -8.73
CA ALA A 31 -6.26 -32.95 -9.03
C ALA A 31 -7.12 -33.11 -7.77
N ILE A 32 -6.54 -33.66 -6.69
CA ILE A 32 -7.24 -33.80 -5.38
C ILE A 32 -7.48 -32.44 -4.75
N VAL A 33 -6.49 -31.52 -4.78
CA VAL A 33 -6.63 -30.18 -4.22
C VAL A 33 -7.68 -29.36 -4.98
N THR A 34 -7.75 -29.49 -6.30
CA THR A 34 -8.79 -28.80 -7.11
C THR A 34 -10.19 -29.37 -6.82
N ALA A 35 -10.34 -30.68 -6.69
CA ALA A 35 -11.63 -31.29 -6.38
C ALA A 35 -12.16 -30.90 -4.99
N LEU A 36 -11.27 -30.83 -3.98
CA LEU A 36 -11.62 -30.37 -2.62
C LEU A 36 -12.03 -28.89 -2.62
N GLY A 37 -11.34 -28.04 -3.38
CA GLY A 37 -11.65 -26.62 -3.52
C GLY A 37 -13.03 -26.37 -4.11
N VAL A 38 -13.40 -27.10 -5.15
CA VAL A 38 -14.74 -27.00 -5.79
C VAL A 38 -15.85 -27.48 -4.84
N ALA A 39 -15.62 -28.54 -4.07
CA ALA A 39 -16.59 -29.06 -3.11
C ALA A 39 -16.86 -28.07 -1.96
N LEU A 40 -15.84 -27.38 -1.47
CA LEU A 40 -15.98 -26.34 -0.43
C LEU A 40 -16.72 -25.10 -0.93
N LEU A 41 -16.50 -24.70 -2.18
CA LEU A 41 -17.22 -23.58 -2.78
C LEU A 41 -18.71 -23.91 -3.00
N ALA A 42 -19.03 -25.12 -3.44
CA ALA A 42 -20.41 -25.54 -3.62
C ALA A 42 -21.17 -25.67 -2.29
N GLY A 43 -20.51 -26.17 -1.23
CA GLY A 43 -21.08 -26.23 0.12
C GLY A 43 -21.31 -24.86 0.77
N GLY A 44 -20.40 -23.91 0.53
CA GLY A 44 -20.52 -22.53 1.01
C GLY A 44 -21.69 -21.76 0.40
N LEU A 45 -21.96 -21.94 -0.89
CA LEU A 45 -23.07 -21.28 -1.59
C LEU A 45 -24.44 -21.79 -1.16
N LEU A 46 -24.55 -23.08 -0.81
CA LEU A 46 -25.82 -23.67 -0.32
C LEU A 46 -26.20 -23.18 1.10
N SER A 47 -25.22 -22.76 1.91
CA SER A 47 -25.50 -22.26 3.27
C SER A 47 -26.10 -20.84 3.30
N ILE A 48 -26.03 -20.09 2.20
CA ILE A 48 -26.58 -18.73 2.10
C ILE A 48 -28.05 -18.73 1.63
N ALA A 49 -28.56 -19.87 1.12
CA ALA A 49 -29.88 -19.98 0.55
C ALA A 49 -30.96 -20.50 1.53
N ALA A 50 -30.72 -20.48 2.84
CA ALA A 50 -31.77 -20.82 3.82
C ALA A 50 -32.80 -19.69 3.85
N PRO A 51 -34.10 -19.97 3.55
CA PRO A 51 -35.14 -18.96 3.65
C PRO A 51 -35.32 -18.57 5.13
N VAL A 52 -35.16 -17.28 5.41
CA VAL A 52 -35.55 -16.70 6.70
C VAL A 52 -37.07 -16.73 6.73
N THR A 53 -37.67 -17.70 7.44
CA THR A 53 -39.09 -17.68 7.79
C THR A 53 -39.31 -16.54 8.78
N ALA A 54 -39.81 -15.42 8.28
CA ALA A 54 -40.25 -14.32 9.13
C ALA A 54 -41.52 -14.77 9.87
N ASP A 55 -41.47 -14.78 11.20
CA ASP A 55 -42.66 -14.90 12.05
C ASP A 55 -43.63 -13.75 11.75
N PRO A 56 -44.93 -14.00 11.65
CA PRO A 56 -45.91 -12.94 11.42
C PRO A 56 -45.98 -12.04 12.64
N LEU A 57 -45.38 -10.87 12.51
CA LEU A 57 -45.45 -9.81 13.51
C LEU A 57 -46.89 -9.42 13.75
N SER A 58 -47.33 -9.55 14.99
CA SER A 58 -48.63 -9.09 15.48
C SER A 58 -48.81 -7.62 15.17
N LYS A 59 -49.87 -7.32 14.44
CA LYS A 59 -50.28 -5.98 14.04
C LYS A 59 -50.53 -5.12 15.28
N PRO A 60 -49.79 -4.00 15.49
CA PRO A 60 -50.10 -3.09 16.59
C PRO A 60 -51.41 -2.34 16.28
N THR A 61 -52.33 -2.38 17.23
CA THR A 61 -53.54 -1.57 17.23
C THR A 61 -53.16 -0.09 17.25
N PRO A 62 -53.69 0.77 16.36
CA PRO A 62 -53.41 2.18 16.40
C PRO A 62 -54.10 2.85 17.59
N THR A 63 -53.35 3.16 18.62
CA THR A 63 -53.82 4.10 19.67
C THR A 63 -53.78 5.51 19.05
N ALA A 64 -54.95 6.11 18.92
CA ALA A 64 -55.10 7.47 18.44
C ALA A 64 -54.48 8.44 19.48
N VAL A 65 -53.29 8.92 19.18
CA VAL A 65 -52.68 10.04 19.92
C VAL A 65 -53.24 11.33 19.33
N ALA A 66 -53.95 12.10 20.16
CA ALA A 66 -54.43 13.44 19.79
C ALA A 66 -53.23 14.31 19.40
N ILE A 67 -53.22 14.73 18.16
CA ILE A 67 -52.18 15.67 17.64
C ILE A 67 -52.60 17.06 18.10
N VAL A 68 -51.91 17.58 19.13
CA VAL A 68 -51.90 18.99 19.44
C VAL A 68 -51.20 19.71 18.30
N PRO A 69 -51.79 20.74 17.66
CA PRO A 69 -51.12 21.47 16.62
C PRO A 69 -50.00 22.33 17.25
N THR A 70 -48.80 21.84 17.16
CA THR A 70 -47.60 22.64 17.49
C THR A 70 -47.45 23.70 16.41
N GLU A 71 -47.60 24.95 16.79
CA GLU A 71 -47.33 26.10 15.93
C GLU A 71 -45.97 25.97 15.27
N ARG A 72 -45.96 25.85 13.94
CA ARG A 72 -44.72 25.79 13.17
C ARG A 72 -44.05 27.15 13.21
N THR A 73 -43.09 27.29 14.08
CA THR A 73 -42.15 28.43 14.04
C THR A 73 -41.48 28.37 12.66
N ARG A 74 -41.82 29.33 11.81
CA ARG A 74 -41.17 29.50 10.49
C ARG A 74 -39.76 29.96 10.77
N ILE A 75 -38.82 29.04 10.65
CA ILE A 75 -37.38 29.38 10.63
C ILE A 75 -37.16 30.08 9.29
N THR A 76 -37.08 31.39 9.29
CA THR A 76 -36.64 32.20 8.15
C THR A 76 -35.11 32.00 8.08
N LEU A 77 -34.68 31.14 7.17
CA LEU A 77 -33.26 31.06 6.83
C LEU A 77 -32.81 32.43 6.30
N PRO A 78 -31.69 32.97 6.79
CA PRO A 78 -31.13 34.17 6.18
C PRO A 78 -30.85 33.88 4.68
N PRO A 79 -30.98 34.87 3.80
CA PRO A 79 -30.68 34.69 2.38
C PRO A 79 -29.25 34.18 2.26
N PRO A 80 -29.00 33.24 1.30
CA PRO A 80 -27.64 32.76 1.09
C PRO A 80 -26.76 33.98 0.80
N SER A 81 -25.79 34.23 1.69
CA SER A 81 -24.73 35.18 1.39
C SER A 81 -24.12 34.74 0.09
N SER A 82 -24.15 35.57 -0.93
CA SER A 82 -23.39 35.37 -2.17
C SER A 82 -21.92 35.44 -1.79
N ALA A 83 -21.37 34.31 -1.29
CA ALA A 83 -19.93 34.14 -1.21
C ALA A 83 -19.41 34.29 -2.64
N GLY A 84 -18.71 35.37 -2.91
CA GLY A 84 -17.97 35.54 -4.15
C GLY A 84 -17.10 34.29 -4.41
N PRO A 85 -16.66 34.07 -5.65
CA PRO A 85 -15.83 32.93 -5.96
C PRO A 85 -14.67 32.90 -4.98
N VAL A 86 -14.66 31.89 -4.11
CA VAL A 86 -13.52 31.64 -3.22
C VAL A 86 -12.38 31.29 -4.17
N ALA A 87 -11.41 32.19 -4.30
CA ALA A 87 -10.20 31.90 -5.05
C ALA A 87 -9.61 30.61 -4.47
N SER A 88 -9.46 29.58 -5.30
CA SER A 88 -8.74 28.38 -4.90
C SER A 88 -7.37 28.83 -4.40
N PRO A 89 -6.94 28.40 -3.20
CA PRO A 89 -5.63 28.78 -2.70
C PRO A 89 -4.58 28.37 -3.74
N SER A 90 -3.78 29.34 -4.20
CA SER A 90 -2.67 29.05 -5.11
C SER A 90 -1.65 28.21 -4.34
N ILE A 91 -1.27 27.06 -4.91
CA ILE A 91 -0.22 26.22 -4.34
C ILE A 91 1.11 26.98 -4.43
N PRO A 92 1.85 27.17 -3.32
CA PRO A 92 3.16 27.80 -3.38
C PRO A 92 4.11 27.00 -4.29
N ALA A 93 4.85 27.70 -5.16
CA ALA A 93 5.75 27.07 -6.13
C ALA A 93 6.95 26.37 -5.48
N ASP A 94 7.24 26.65 -4.22
CA ASP A 94 8.33 26.11 -3.40
C ASP A 94 7.86 25.11 -2.34
N ARG A 95 6.58 24.67 -2.42
CA ARG A 95 6.07 23.63 -1.54
C ARG A 95 6.87 22.35 -1.71
N VAL A 96 7.35 21.81 -0.60
CA VAL A 96 8.01 20.49 -0.53
C VAL A 96 7.52 19.72 0.68
N ALA A 97 7.46 18.39 0.56
CA ALA A 97 7.21 17.52 1.70
C ALA A 97 8.37 17.61 2.70
N THR A 98 8.06 17.73 3.99
CA THR A 98 9.02 17.96 5.07
C THR A 98 9.03 16.85 6.13
N ARG A 99 7.91 16.13 6.31
CA ARG A 99 7.76 15.04 7.27
C ARG A 99 6.76 14.01 6.77
N VAL A 100 7.01 12.74 7.05
CA VAL A 100 6.06 11.65 6.84
C VAL A 100 5.85 10.87 8.12
N ARG A 101 4.59 10.58 8.47
CA ARG A 101 4.22 9.75 9.61
C ARG A 101 3.21 8.68 9.21
N ILE A 102 3.42 7.46 9.72
CA ILE A 102 2.45 6.37 9.68
C ILE A 102 2.34 5.84 11.10
N ALA A 103 1.42 6.43 11.88
CA ALA A 103 1.31 6.15 13.31
C ALA A 103 1.07 4.65 13.60
N ALA A 104 0.27 3.98 12.77
CA ALA A 104 -0.02 2.55 12.90
C ALA A 104 1.22 1.65 12.73
N LEU A 105 2.28 2.14 12.11
CA LEU A 105 3.55 1.44 11.89
C LEU A 105 4.70 2.01 12.74
N GLY A 106 4.44 3.03 13.57
CA GLY A 106 5.48 3.69 14.35
C GLY A 106 6.51 4.43 13.50
N ILE A 107 6.16 4.82 12.29
CA ILE A 107 7.03 5.59 11.38
C ILE A 107 6.79 7.07 11.60
N ASP A 108 7.87 7.83 11.78
CA ASP A 108 7.87 9.28 11.88
C ASP A 108 9.25 9.80 11.44
N LEU A 109 9.33 10.33 10.22
CA LEU A 109 10.60 10.71 9.59
C LEU A 109 10.54 12.11 9.01
N PRO A 110 11.59 12.93 9.23
CA PRO A 110 11.78 14.12 8.43
C PRO A 110 12.07 13.73 6.98
N ILE A 111 11.62 14.57 6.06
CA ILE A 111 11.87 14.41 4.62
C ILE A 111 12.88 15.46 4.20
N VAL A 112 13.87 15.04 3.42
CA VAL A 112 14.90 15.94 2.88
C VAL A 112 15.01 15.82 1.36
N LYS A 113 15.53 16.88 0.76
CA LYS A 113 15.90 16.87 -0.64
C LYS A 113 17.11 15.96 -0.84
N PRO A 114 17.11 15.06 -1.86
CA PRO A 114 18.29 14.24 -2.16
C PRO A 114 19.54 15.07 -2.39
N ALA A 115 20.60 14.78 -1.68
CA ALA A 115 21.92 15.33 -1.96
C ALA A 115 22.56 14.55 -3.13
N GLY A 116 22.95 15.22 -4.20
CA GLY A 116 23.61 14.57 -5.33
C GLY A 116 22.71 14.15 -6.50
N GLY A 117 21.47 14.63 -6.53
CA GLY A 117 20.58 14.48 -7.69
C GLY A 117 19.44 13.49 -7.49
N PRO A 118 18.62 13.28 -8.54
CA PRO A 118 17.32 12.61 -8.42
C PRO A 118 17.38 11.13 -8.02
N ASN A 119 18.48 10.46 -8.32
CA ASN A 119 18.68 9.04 -8.02
C ASN A 119 19.70 8.83 -6.88
N ALA A 120 19.87 9.81 -6.00
CA ALA A 120 20.78 9.68 -4.88
C ALA A 120 20.36 8.51 -3.99
N TYR A 121 21.35 7.77 -3.50
CA TYR A 121 21.13 6.70 -2.53
C TYR A 121 20.53 7.32 -1.26
N PRO A 122 19.49 6.73 -0.64
CA PRO A 122 18.85 7.33 0.51
C PRO A 122 19.82 7.42 1.68
N GLN A 123 19.76 8.54 2.40
CA GLN A 123 20.45 8.73 3.67
C GLN A 123 19.66 8.04 4.79
N CYS A 124 20.34 7.74 5.90
CA CYS A 124 19.71 7.23 7.10
C CYS A 124 19.01 8.33 7.91
N ASP A 125 18.06 7.93 8.76
CA ASP A 125 17.28 8.75 9.68
C ASP A 125 16.38 9.80 9.02
N VAL A 126 16.20 9.71 7.71
CA VAL A 126 15.32 10.57 6.90
C VAL A 126 14.63 9.78 5.80
N ALA A 127 13.53 10.31 5.31
CA ALA A 127 12.99 9.97 4.01
C ALA A 127 13.45 11.02 2.98
N MET A 128 13.37 10.67 1.70
CA MET A 128 13.68 11.55 0.59
C MET A 128 12.55 11.54 -0.43
N TYR A 129 12.46 12.55 -1.27
CA TYR A 129 11.49 12.62 -2.36
C TYR A 129 12.16 12.61 -3.73
N LEU A 130 11.47 12.10 -4.75
CA LEU A 130 11.91 12.23 -6.14
C LEU A 130 11.55 13.61 -6.66
N GLN A 131 12.56 14.37 -7.10
CA GLN A 131 12.41 15.76 -7.52
C GLN A 131 11.67 15.91 -8.85
N GLU A 132 11.64 14.86 -9.67
CA GLU A 132 10.99 14.82 -10.97
C GLU A 132 9.49 14.60 -10.89
N LEU A 133 8.99 14.18 -9.73
CA LEU A 133 7.57 13.98 -9.48
C LEU A 133 6.98 15.15 -8.68
N GLY A 134 5.68 15.12 -8.48
CA GLY A 134 4.97 16.20 -7.78
C GLY A 134 5.23 16.24 -6.28
N GLN A 135 4.75 17.31 -5.67
CA GLN A 135 4.68 17.48 -4.22
C GLN A 135 3.20 17.41 -3.77
N PRO A 136 2.94 17.17 -2.47
CA PRO A 136 1.57 17.09 -1.96
C PRO A 136 0.71 18.30 -2.37
N GLY A 137 -0.48 18.03 -2.91
CA GLY A 137 -1.42 19.04 -3.37
C GLY A 137 -1.22 19.54 -4.80
N GLU A 138 -0.20 19.08 -5.52
CA GLU A 138 0.03 19.47 -6.93
C GLU A 138 -0.84 18.69 -7.93
N GLY A 139 -1.66 17.73 -7.46
CA GLY A 139 -2.47 16.90 -8.35
C GLY A 139 -1.67 15.89 -9.16
N LYS A 140 -0.47 15.54 -8.72
CA LYS A 140 0.45 14.59 -9.32
C LYS A 140 0.93 13.58 -8.27
N ALA A 141 1.60 12.51 -8.71
CA ALA A 141 2.22 11.59 -7.76
C ALA A 141 3.35 12.27 -6.98
N THR A 142 3.30 12.17 -5.66
CA THR A 142 4.40 12.45 -4.75
C THR A 142 5.10 11.13 -4.43
N TYR A 143 6.41 11.07 -4.57
CA TYR A 143 7.16 9.83 -4.36
C TYR A 143 8.20 10.00 -3.26
N LEU A 144 8.02 9.28 -2.16
CA LEU A 144 8.90 9.26 -1.00
C LEU A 144 9.63 7.92 -0.92
N TYR A 145 10.90 7.94 -0.59
CA TYR A 145 11.69 6.73 -0.43
C TYR A 145 12.62 6.81 0.79
N ALA A 146 12.83 5.67 1.42
CA ALA A 146 13.73 5.52 2.55
C ALA A 146 14.26 4.09 2.64
N HIS A 147 15.30 3.86 3.45
CA HIS A 147 15.83 2.54 3.71
C HIS A 147 14.85 1.65 4.47
N ALA A 148 14.90 0.32 4.21
CA ALA A 148 14.27 -0.70 5.03
C ALA A 148 15.13 -0.96 6.29
N ARG A 149 15.22 0.02 7.19
CA ARG A 149 15.96 -0.05 8.46
C ARG A 149 15.06 0.31 9.63
N THR A 150 15.44 -0.15 10.83
CA THR A 150 14.77 0.23 12.08
C THR A 150 14.73 1.76 12.21
N GLY A 151 13.59 2.30 12.63
CA GLY A 151 13.35 3.74 12.70
C GLY A 151 13.06 4.40 11.35
N MET A 152 13.08 3.66 10.24
CA MET A 152 12.77 4.13 8.90
C MET A 152 11.60 3.33 8.28
N PHE A 153 11.72 2.86 7.03
CA PHE A 153 10.64 2.13 6.34
C PHE A 153 10.68 0.60 6.53
N LEU A 154 11.49 0.07 7.47
CA LEU A 154 11.47 -1.35 7.80
C LEU A 154 10.07 -1.86 8.19
N PRO A 155 9.26 -1.15 9.00
CA PRO A 155 7.92 -1.64 9.35
C PRO A 155 6.99 -1.80 8.13
N ILE A 156 7.17 -1.00 7.06
CA ILE A 156 6.44 -1.18 5.79
C ILE A 156 6.84 -2.52 5.16
N LEU A 157 8.15 -2.80 5.08
CA LEU A 157 8.64 -4.06 4.53
C LEU A 157 8.13 -5.26 5.32
N GLU A 158 8.29 -5.25 6.65
CA GLU A 158 7.84 -6.34 7.52
C GLU A 158 6.33 -6.58 7.40
N SER A 159 5.52 -5.51 7.39
CA SER A 159 4.07 -5.62 7.21
C SER A 159 3.70 -6.17 5.83
N SER A 160 4.50 -5.88 4.79
CA SER A 160 4.27 -6.38 3.44
C SER A 160 4.49 -7.89 3.31
N LEU A 161 5.31 -8.49 4.18
CA LEU A 161 5.58 -9.93 4.20
C LEU A 161 4.39 -10.73 4.75
N VAL A 162 3.52 -10.09 5.51
CA VAL A 162 2.34 -10.73 6.11
C VAL A 162 1.12 -10.49 5.22
N GLN A 163 0.56 -11.56 4.64
CA GLN A 163 -0.62 -11.51 3.78
C GLN A 163 -0.51 -10.46 2.65
N ASN A 164 0.69 -10.34 2.05
CA ASN A 164 0.98 -9.36 1.00
C ASN A 164 0.63 -7.91 1.40
N GLY A 165 0.76 -7.57 2.67
CA GLY A 165 0.52 -6.22 3.17
C GLY A 165 -0.94 -5.83 3.33
N ASN A 166 -1.89 -6.77 3.25
CA ASN A 166 -3.33 -6.48 3.39
C ASN A 166 -3.68 -5.72 4.67
N LYS A 167 -2.92 -5.92 5.75
CA LYS A 167 -3.13 -5.18 7.00
C LYS A 167 -2.77 -3.70 6.92
N MET A 168 -2.00 -3.29 5.92
CA MET A 168 -1.68 -1.88 5.70
C MET A 168 -2.78 -1.12 4.96
N LEU A 169 -3.66 -1.81 4.23
CA LEU A 169 -4.77 -1.17 3.53
C LEU A 169 -5.68 -0.46 4.53
N GLY A 170 -6.05 0.78 4.22
CA GLY A 170 -6.82 1.65 5.11
C GLY A 170 -6.00 2.39 6.17
N MET A 171 -4.69 2.12 6.32
CA MET A 171 -3.86 2.93 7.22
C MET A 171 -3.66 4.33 6.66
N VAL A 172 -3.60 5.30 7.57
CA VAL A 172 -3.39 6.70 7.23
C VAL A 172 -1.90 7.02 7.22
N VAL A 173 -1.47 7.69 6.16
CA VAL A 173 -0.17 8.32 6.02
C VAL A 173 -0.37 9.83 6.11
N GLU A 174 0.38 10.46 6.97
CA GLU A 174 0.40 11.92 7.14
C GLU A 174 1.66 12.47 6.51
N VAL A 175 1.53 13.51 5.69
CA VAL A 175 2.66 14.21 5.07
C VAL A 175 2.52 15.70 5.34
N TRP A 176 3.51 16.31 5.95
CA TRP A 176 3.60 17.76 6.15
C TRP A 176 4.41 18.40 5.05
N THR A 177 4.14 19.67 4.82
CA THR A 177 4.81 20.46 3.78
C THR A 177 5.38 21.75 4.33
N SER A 178 6.32 22.35 3.60
CA SER A 178 7.07 23.56 3.96
C SER A 178 6.21 24.82 4.14
N ASP A 179 4.95 24.79 3.69
CA ASP A 179 3.96 25.85 3.82
C ASP A 179 2.90 25.56 4.90
N ASP A 180 3.31 24.81 5.95
CA ASP A 180 2.48 24.52 7.12
C ASP A 180 1.15 23.84 6.79
N GLN A 181 1.16 22.89 5.83
CA GLN A 181 0.03 22.05 5.51
C GLN A 181 0.30 20.62 5.93
N ARG A 182 -0.77 19.89 6.30
CA ARG A 182 -0.77 18.44 6.52
C ARG A 182 -1.74 17.79 5.55
N PHE A 183 -1.23 16.82 4.81
CA PHE A 183 -1.98 15.99 3.88
C PHE A 183 -2.18 14.61 4.50
N LEU A 184 -3.40 14.12 4.46
CA LEU A 184 -3.75 12.78 4.88
C LEU A 184 -3.99 11.92 3.64
N TYR A 185 -3.38 10.74 3.60
CA TYR A 185 -3.54 9.76 2.54
C TYR A 185 -3.94 8.41 3.16
N GLU A 186 -4.76 7.64 2.46
CA GLU A 186 -5.12 6.28 2.83
C GLU A 186 -4.37 5.27 1.96
N ILE A 187 -3.71 4.30 2.57
CA ILE A 187 -3.04 3.23 1.84
C ILE A 187 -4.08 2.36 1.12
N THR A 188 -3.98 2.31 -0.20
CA THR A 188 -4.91 1.58 -1.07
C THR A 188 -4.27 0.39 -1.79
N ALA A 189 -2.94 0.36 -1.91
CA ALA A 189 -2.24 -0.75 -2.53
C ALA A 189 -0.85 -0.98 -1.96
N VAL A 190 -0.45 -2.26 -1.93
CA VAL A 190 0.89 -2.70 -1.57
C VAL A 190 1.43 -3.56 -2.71
N ARG A 191 2.54 -3.15 -3.29
CA ARG A 191 3.11 -3.72 -4.51
C ARG A 191 4.53 -4.19 -4.25
N ARG A 192 4.72 -5.49 -4.21
CA ARG A 192 6.03 -6.10 -4.00
C ARG A 192 6.73 -6.42 -5.32
N HIS A 193 8.03 -6.63 -5.24
CA HIS A 193 8.89 -7.05 -6.38
C HIS A 193 8.87 -6.07 -7.56
N GLN A 194 8.75 -4.78 -7.27
CA GLN A 194 8.74 -3.76 -8.30
C GLN A 194 10.16 -3.40 -8.75
N SER A 195 10.33 -3.18 -10.04
CA SER A 195 11.61 -2.77 -10.65
C SER A 195 11.51 -1.43 -11.40
N SER A 196 10.30 -0.86 -11.48
CA SER A 196 10.00 0.34 -12.27
C SER A 196 9.26 1.39 -11.43
N LEU A 197 9.41 2.65 -11.82
CA LEU A 197 8.64 3.81 -11.33
C LEU A 197 7.55 4.25 -12.32
N THR A 198 7.37 3.51 -13.41
CA THR A 198 6.50 3.91 -14.52
C THR A 198 5.08 4.23 -14.06
N ASP A 199 4.51 3.42 -13.17
CA ASP A 199 3.16 3.63 -12.69
C ASP A 199 3.01 4.93 -11.87
N ALA A 200 4.05 5.33 -11.12
CA ALA A 200 4.06 6.60 -10.40
C ALA A 200 4.25 7.79 -11.36
N ILE A 201 5.04 7.61 -12.42
CA ILE A 201 5.24 8.63 -13.46
C ILE A 201 3.98 8.85 -14.28
N ASP A 202 3.26 7.77 -14.58
CA ASP A 202 2.03 7.78 -15.39
C ASP A 202 0.76 8.07 -14.56
N ALA A 203 0.89 8.32 -13.26
CA ALA A 203 -0.24 8.66 -12.39
C ALA A 203 -0.99 9.90 -12.92
N ARG A 204 -2.31 9.77 -13.05
CA ARG A 204 -3.18 10.83 -13.65
C ARG A 204 -3.75 11.78 -12.63
N GLY A 205 -3.43 11.61 -11.36
CA GLY A 205 -3.96 12.41 -10.25
C GLY A 205 -3.00 12.43 -9.10
N GLU A 206 -3.44 13.01 -8.00
CA GLU A 206 -2.65 13.02 -6.78
C GLU A 206 -2.64 11.64 -6.15
N GLU A 207 -1.44 11.12 -5.94
CA GLU A 207 -1.15 9.87 -5.26
C GLU A 207 0.10 10.04 -4.42
N LEU A 208 0.17 9.36 -3.29
CA LEU A 208 1.40 9.24 -2.52
C LEU A 208 1.99 7.84 -2.71
N TRP A 209 3.24 7.79 -3.11
CA TRP A 209 4.02 6.57 -3.27
C TRP A 209 5.11 6.50 -2.23
N LEU A 210 5.15 5.40 -1.45
CA LEU A 210 6.21 5.13 -0.48
C LEU A 210 7.03 3.94 -0.97
N GLN A 211 8.36 4.10 -1.06
CA GLN A 211 9.24 3.03 -1.54
C GLN A 211 10.31 2.66 -0.54
N THR A 212 10.58 1.36 -0.45
CA THR A 212 11.77 0.81 0.21
C THR A 212 12.31 -0.41 -0.54
N SER A 213 13.50 -0.88 -0.18
CA SER A 213 14.10 -2.09 -0.79
C SER A 213 13.56 -3.35 -0.12
N GLU A 214 13.42 -4.44 -0.89
CA GLU A 214 12.98 -5.75 -0.39
C GLU A 214 14.15 -6.68 0.03
N GLY A 215 15.34 -6.17 0.21
CA GLY A 215 16.47 -6.98 0.60
C GLY A 215 17.64 -6.14 1.11
N PRO A 216 18.69 -6.79 1.61
CA PRO A 216 19.89 -6.12 2.08
C PRO A 216 20.60 -5.39 0.94
N ALA A 217 21.52 -4.50 1.27
CA ALA A 217 22.35 -3.85 0.27
C ALA A 217 23.08 -4.89 -0.60
N VAL A 218 23.05 -4.70 -1.93
CA VAL A 218 23.72 -5.59 -2.87
C VAL A 218 25.10 -5.03 -3.24
N PRO A 219 26.11 -5.87 -3.46
CA PRO A 219 27.42 -5.45 -3.92
C PRO A 219 27.35 -4.69 -5.25
N LYS A 220 28.29 -3.77 -5.46
CA LYS A 220 28.41 -3.02 -6.72
C LYS A 220 28.53 -3.98 -7.91
N GLY A 221 27.70 -3.76 -8.93
CA GLY A 221 27.67 -4.59 -10.15
C GLY A 221 26.67 -5.74 -10.11
N GLN A 222 25.98 -5.94 -9.00
CA GLN A 222 24.84 -6.86 -8.93
C GLN A 222 23.54 -6.14 -9.28
N PRO A 223 22.53 -6.85 -9.79
CA PRO A 223 21.20 -6.27 -10.01
C PRO A 223 20.66 -5.69 -8.69
N PRO A 224 20.03 -4.50 -8.72
CA PRO A 224 19.43 -3.93 -7.53
C PRO A 224 18.31 -4.83 -7.01
N ASN A 225 18.12 -4.85 -5.68
CA ASN A 225 16.97 -5.52 -5.09
C ASN A 225 15.66 -4.98 -5.68
N PRO A 226 14.65 -5.85 -5.83
CA PRO A 226 13.30 -5.37 -6.09
C PRO A 226 12.86 -4.36 -5.03
N LYS A 227 11.91 -3.54 -5.38
CA LYS A 227 11.36 -2.51 -4.51
C LYS A 227 9.96 -2.91 -4.04
N LEU A 228 9.70 -2.59 -2.80
CA LEU A 228 8.36 -2.51 -2.26
C LEU A 228 7.84 -1.10 -2.51
N GLN A 229 6.67 -0.98 -3.10
CA GLN A 229 5.94 0.26 -3.29
C GLN A 229 4.58 0.18 -2.60
N VAL A 230 4.26 1.18 -1.82
CA VAL A 230 2.95 1.37 -1.19
C VAL A 230 2.31 2.60 -1.80
N VAL A 231 1.08 2.47 -2.28
CA VAL A 231 0.31 3.55 -2.89
C VAL A 231 -0.76 3.99 -1.92
N ALA A 232 -0.89 5.29 -1.74
CA ALA A 232 -1.93 5.88 -0.91
C ALA A 232 -2.64 7.02 -1.66
N MET A 233 -3.95 7.11 -1.47
CA MET A 233 -4.82 8.09 -2.11
C MET A 233 -5.12 9.25 -1.16
N PRO A 234 -5.28 10.48 -1.66
CA PRO A 234 -5.55 11.64 -0.82
C PRO A 234 -6.91 11.51 -0.12
N LEU A 235 -6.96 11.85 1.15
CA LEU A 235 -8.17 11.95 1.96
C LEU A 235 -8.55 13.40 2.24
N SER A 236 -7.61 14.18 2.77
CA SER A 236 -7.83 15.57 3.16
C SER A 236 -6.54 16.37 3.24
N GLN A 237 -6.68 17.67 3.27
CA GLN A 237 -5.64 18.65 3.56
C GLN A 237 -6.12 19.58 4.66
N GLU A 238 -5.24 19.92 5.59
CA GLU A 238 -5.52 20.85 6.69
C GLU A 238 -4.28 21.66 7.05
N ALA A 239 -4.47 22.78 7.73
CA ALA A 239 -3.37 23.55 8.28
C ALA A 239 -2.65 22.76 9.37
N ALA A 240 -1.35 22.85 9.44
CA ALA A 240 -0.51 22.19 10.42
C ALA A 240 0.20 23.20 11.33
N ASP A 241 0.59 22.74 12.52
CA ASP A 241 1.52 23.47 13.36
C ASP A 241 2.87 23.60 12.67
N HIS A 242 3.45 24.81 12.71
CA HIS A 242 4.76 25.09 12.13
C HIS A 242 5.86 24.16 12.67
N VAL A 243 5.85 23.87 13.97
CA VAL A 243 6.83 22.97 14.59
C VAL A 243 6.72 21.55 14.05
N ASP A 244 5.49 21.08 13.81
CA ASP A 244 5.25 19.76 13.22
C ASP A 244 5.65 19.69 11.75
N ALA A 245 5.42 20.76 11.02
CA ALA A 245 5.75 20.88 9.60
C ALA A 245 7.26 21.09 9.33
N HIS A 246 8.03 21.51 10.33
CA HIS A 246 9.47 21.80 10.19
C HIS A 246 10.34 20.98 11.14
N PRO A 247 10.33 19.64 11.04
CA PRO A 247 11.16 18.78 11.88
C PRO A 247 12.66 19.04 11.62
N VAL A 248 13.46 18.93 12.66
CA VAL A 248 14.92 19.04 12.52
C VAL A 248 15.46 17.73 11.92
N ALA A 249 15.78 17.75 10.65
CA ALA A 249 16.40 16.61 9.97
C ALA A 249 17.89 16.49 10.33
N LYS A 250 18.35 15.27 10.58
CA LYS A 250 19.75 14.93 10.83
C LYS A 250 20.18 13.75 9.97
N PRO A 251 20.26 13.95 8.65
CA PRO A 251 20.61 12.86 7.74
C PRO A 251 22.06 12.40 8.00
N VAL A 252 22.26 11.08 8.01
CA VAL A 252 23.59 10.47 8.12
C VAL A 252 23.82 9.46 6.99
N ASP A 253 25.08 9.24 6.65
CA ASP A 253 25.42 8.17 5.72
C ASP A 253 25.15 6.81 6.35
N CYS A 254 24.59 5.91 5.58
CA CYS A 254 24.15 4.61 6.09
C CYS A 254 25.25 3.55 6.15
N GLY A 255 26.49 3.89 5.72
CA GLY A 255 27.62 2.96 5.73
C GLY A 255 27.57 1.89 4.63
#